data_10d79b61d9ea8f3394cbe149e91040d6
#
_entry.id   10d79b61d9ea8f3394cbe149e91040d6
#
_cell.length_a   1.000
_cell.length_b   1.000
_cell.length_c   1.000
_cell.angle_alpha   90.00
_cell.angle_beta   90.00
_cell.angle_gamma   90.00
#
_symmetry.space_group_name_H-M   'P 1'
#
loop_
_entity.id
_entity.type
_entity.pdbx_description
1 polymer ?
#
loop_
_entity_poly.entity_id
_entity_poly.type
_entity_poly.pdbx_seq_one_letter_code
_entity_poly.pdbx_strand_id
1 'polypeptide(L)' 'MSDYKYVVWVGGCDDYYTTYERAKKHYDEWINKGYNDVYIQEIT' A
#
# COMPACT_ATOMS: atom_id res chain seq x y z
N MET A 1 -6.09 18.77 3.67
CA MET A 1 -6.77 17.82 2.81
C MET A 1 -5.80 16.81 2.27
N SER A 2 -6.19 15.56 2.28
CA SER A 2 -5.30 14.53 1.79
C SER A 2 -5.76 14.07 0.42
N ASP A 3 -4.80 14.03 -0.49
CA ASP A 3 -5.04 13.55 -1.84
C ASP A 3 -4.43 12.17 -1.96
N TYR A 4 -5.04 11.20 -1.32
CA TYR A 4 -4.57 9.85 -1.40
C TYR A 4 -4.86 9.29 -2.78
N LYS A 5 -3.84 8.70 -3.40
CA LYS A 5 -3.95 8.16 -4.75
C LYS A 5 -3.71 6.66 -4.79
N TYR A 6 -3.16 6.11 -3.72
CA TYR A 6 -2.83 4.69 -3.67
C TYR A 6 -3.24 4.11 -2.34
N VAL A 7 -3.59 2.84 -2.38
CA VAL A 7 -3.90 2.10 -1.16
C VAL A 7 -3.14 0.79 -1.21
N VAL A 8 -2.57 0.41 -0.07
CA VAL A 8 -1.88 -0.87 0.07
C VAL A 8 -2.74 -1.74 0.97
N TRP A 9 -3.12 -2.89 0.45
CA TRP A 9 -3.92 -3.85 1.20
C TRP A 9 -3.01 -4.94 1.76
N VAL A 10 -3.15 -5.20 3.06
CA VAL A 10 -2.39 -6.24 3.74
C VAL A 10 -3.39 -7.06 4.53
N GLY A 11 -3.72 -8.24 4.00
CA GLY A 11 -4.66 -9.13 4.65
C GLY A 11 -6.03 -8.50 4.79
N GLY A 12 -6.57 -7.83 5.33
CA GLY A 12 -7.84 -7.14 5.41
C GLY A 12 -7.69 -5.70 5.84
N CYS A 13 -6.43 -5.25 5.98
CA CYS A 13 -6.14 -3.89 6.40
C CYS A 13 -5.75 -3.04 5.22
N ASP A 14 -6.14 -1.78 5.23
CA ASP A 14 -5.80 -0.85 4.16
C ASP A 14 -5.02 0.33 4.70
N ASP A 15 -4.01 0.76 3.96
CA ASP A 15 -3.21 1.94 4.26
C ASP A 15 -3.16 2.82 3.03
N TYR A 16 -3.42 4.11 3.22
CA TYR A 16 -3.51 5.07 2.13
C TYR A 16 -2.24 5.88 2.01
N TYR A 17 -1.82 6.13 0.77
CA TYR A 17 -0.60 6.87 0.49
C TYR A 17 -0.83 7.89 -0.61
N THR A 18 -0.06 8.97 -0.58
CA THR A 18 -0.21 10.06 -1.55
C THR A 18 0.62 9.85 -2.80
N THR A 19 1.68 9.02 -2.72
CA THR A 19 2.55 8.77 -3.87
C THR A 19 2.77 7.27 -4.02
N TYR A 20 3.05 6.85 -5.26
CA TYR A 20 3.34 5.46 -5.54
C TYR A 20 4.60 5.00 -4.80
N GLU A 21 5.61 5.86 -4.73
CA GLU A 21 6.86 5.49 -4.07
C GLU A 21 6.66 5.13 -2.62
N ARG A 22 5.83 5.89 -1.92
CA ARG A 22 5.54 5.60 -0.52
C ARG A 22 4.76 4.30 -0.38
N ALA A 23 3.78 4.09 -1.23
CA ALA A 23 2.99 2.86 -1.22
C ALA A 23 3.88 1.65 -1.52
N LYS A 24 4.74 1.77 -2.52
CA LYS A 24 5.61 0.68 -2.92
C LYS A 24 6.60 0.32 -1.82
N LYS A 25 7.12 1.33 -1.13
CA LYS A 25 8.06 1.09 -0.03
C LYS A 25 7.40 0.23 1.05
N HIS A 26 6.19 0.58 1.43
CA HIS A 26 5.49 -0.19 2.46
C HIS A 26 5.05 -1.56 1.95
N TYR A 27 4.67 -1.62 0.67
CA TYR A 27 4.36 -2.89 0.05
C TYR A 27 5.54 -3.86 0.15
N ASP A 28 6.74 -3.38 -0.21
CA ASP A 28 7.94 -4.22 -0.15
C ASP A 28 8.25 -4.65 1.28
N GLU A 29 8.05 -3.76 2.25
CA GLU A 29 8.29 -4.08 3.65
C GLU A 29 7.38 -5.21 4.12
N TRP A 30 6.09 -5.16 3.73
CA TRP A 30 5.15 -6.21 4.11
C TRP A 30 5.52 -7.55 3.47
N ILE A 31 5.92 -7.53 2.20
CA ILE A 31 6.37 -8.75 1.52
C ILE A 31 7.58 -9.34 2.25
N ASN A 32 8.52 -8.49 2.65
CA ASN A 32 9.72 -8.95 3.36
C ASN A 32 9.39 -9.54 4.72
N LYS A 33 8.29 -9.13 5.31
CA LYS A 33 7.86 -9.70 6.59
C LYS A 33 7.17 -11.04 6.45
N GLY A 34 6.92 -11.48 5.23
CA GLY A 34 6.34 -12.78 5.00
C GLY A 34 4.87 -12.77 4.59
N TYR A 35 4.26 -11.60 4.49
CA TYR A 35 2.88 -11.51 4.03
C TYR A 35 2.83 -11.70 2.52
N ASN A 36 1.88 -12.48 2.06
CA ASN A 36 1.75 -12.74 0.62
C ASN A 36 0.41 -12.27 0.07
N ASP A 37 -0.46 -11.73 0.90
CA ASP A 37 -1.73 -11.17 0.46
C ASP A 37 -1.70 -9.65 0.49
N VAL A 38 -0.63 -9.09 -0.08
CA VAL A 38 -0.39 -7.66 -0.12
C VAL A 38 -0.49 -7.18 -1.56
N TYR A 39 -1.21 -6.10 -1.79
CA TYR A 39 -1.26 -5.53 -3.14
C TYR A 39 -1.50 -4.02 -3.06
N ILE A 40 -1.12 -3.33 -4.13
CA ILE A 40 -1.29 -1.89 -4.27
C ILE A 40 -2.41 -1.64 -5.27
N GLN A 41 -3.28 -0.72 -4.95
CA GLN A 41 -4.36 -0.32 -5.84
C GLN A 41 -4.29 1.18 -6.07
N GLU A 42 -4.40 1.60 -7.30
CA GLU A 42 -4.50 3.03 -7.63
C GLU A 42 -5.96 3.42 -7.55
N ILE A 43 -6.24 4.48 -6.80
CA ILE A 43 -7.62 4.89 -6.53
C ILE A 43 -8.00 6.20 -7.21
N THR A 44 -7.08 6.86 -7.92
CA THR A 44 -7.43 8.03 -8.74
C THR A 44 -6.73 8.01 -10.08
#